data_2c10d989ff22f570e264e9ff5911ae0f
#
_entry.id   2c10d989ff22f570e264e9ff5911ae0f
#
_cell.length_a   1.000
_cell.length_b   1.000
_cell.length_c   1.000
_cell.angle_alpha   90.00
_cell.angle_beta   90.00
_cell.angle_gamma   90.00
#
_symmetry.space_group_name_H-M   'P 1'
#
loop_
_entity.id
_entity.type
_entity.pdbx_description
1 polymer ?
#
loop_
_entity_poly.entity_id
_entity_poly.type
_entity_poly.pdbx_seq_one_letter_code
_entity_poly.pdbx_strand_id
1 'polypeptide(L)'
;MITEKNNVFYCDCGFSWRRGMSGSHNCEDRLRAKLTDMAVQLANAESKCRALAVDNASLKNPENWLLQSDYGYEASEVATQNGATEDESLRAGMIAIINRIGTPATDAFLAEVRAQGVEEFLKFCGEENSVFVEAKAYYRSLSDAVDEFAAQLRKGAKS
;
A
#
# COMPACT_ATOMS: atom_id res chain seq x y z
N MET A 1 -18.97 23.38 12.88
CA MET A 1 -19.57 23.03 14.18
C MET A 1 -18.47 23.00 15.23
N ILE A 2 -18.77 23.25 16.51
CA ILE A 2 -17.79 23.13 17.59
C ILE A 2 -18.28 22.04 18.53
N THR A 3 -17.40 21.09 18.87
CA THR A 3 -17.67 20.00 19.82
C THR A 3 -16.75 20.11 21.02
N GLU A 4 -17.22 19.73 22.23
CA GLU A 4 -16.43 19.71 23.44
C GLU A 4 -16.21 18.26 23.92
N LYS A 5 -14.95 17.92 24.24
CA LYS A 5 -14.57 16.64 24.86
C LYS A 5 -13.41 16.88 25.82
N ASN A 6 -13.54 16.43 27.06
CA ASN A 6 -12.50 16.52 28.10
C ASN A 6 -11.94 17.96 28.31
N ASN A 7 -12.82 18.95 28.39
CA ASN A 7 -12.45 20.39 28.52
C ASN A 7 -11.63 20.93 27.31
N VAL A 8 -11.66 20.25 26.18
CA VAL A 8 -11.07 20.70 24.91
C VAL A 8 -12.20 20.90 23.89
N PHE A 9 -12.21 22.05 23.28
CA PHE A 9 -13.12 22.38 22.18
C PHE A 9 -12.45 22.05 20.85
N TYR A 10 -13.20 21.48 19.94
CA TYR A 10 -12.74 21.09 18.60
C TYR A 10 -13.62 21.77 17.55
N CYS A 11 -13.00 22.45 16.61
CA CYS A 11 -13.67 23.01 15.44
C CYS A 11 -13.54 22.03 14.25
N ASP A 12 -14.55 21.98 13.39
CA ASP A 12 -14.53 21.15 12.15
C ASP A 12 -13.34 21.46 11.23
N CYS A 13 -12.75 22.66 11.34
CA CYS A 13 -11.53 23.01 10.62
C CYS A 13 -10.25 22.30 11.16
N GLY A 14 -10.36 21.54 12.26
CA GLY A 14 -9.25 20.85 12.91
C GLY A 14 -8.52 21.67 13.99
N PHE A 15 -8.95 22.92 14.26
CA PHE A 15 -8.42 23.69 15.38
C PHE A 15 -9.02 23.22 16.71
N SER A 16 -8.18 23.13 17.76
CA SER A 16 -8.64 22.79 19.09
C SER A 16 -8.06 23.75 20.15
N TRP A 17 -8.81 24.01 21.23
CA TRP A 17 -8.36 24.85 22.35
C TRP A 17 -8.95 24.34 23.66
N ARG A 18 -8.26 24.60 24.75
CA ARG A 18 -8.73 24.26 26.11
C ARG A 18 -9.70 25.31 26.65
N ARG A 19 -10.59 24.91 27.53
CA ARG A 19 -11.48 25.81 28.25
C ARG A 19 -10.66 26.92 28.97
N GLY A 20 -11.04 28.18 28.79
CA GLY A 20 -10.31 29.35 29.29
C GLY A 20 -9.25 29.94 28.37
N MET A 21 -8.98 29.28 27.24
CA MET A 21 -8.11 29.80 26.16
C MET A 21 -8.95 30.44 25.05
N SER A 22 -8.34 31.36 24.28
CA SER A 22 -9.02 31.95 23.14
C SER A 22 -9.25 30.88 22.04
N GLY A 23 -10.50 30.78 21.61
CA GLY A 23 -10.89 29.94 20.45
C GLY A 23 -10.85 30.68 19.09
N SER A 24 -10.28 31.91 19.07
CA SER A 24 -10.17 32.72 17.86
C SER A 24 -9.19 32.04 16.87
N HIS A 25 -9.63 31.77 15.66
CA HIS A 25 -8.81 31.14 14.61
C HIS A 25 -9.42 31.43 13.23
N ASN A 26 -8.59 31.32 12.19
CA ASN A 26 -9.05 31.46 10.81
C ASN A 26 -9.59 30.10 10.31
N CYS A 27 -10.91 29.90 10.44
CA CYS A 27 -11.60 28.71 9.99
C CYS A 27 -11.55 28.54 8.48
N GLU A 28 -11.68 29.62 7.74
CA GLU A 28 -11.79 29.58 6.27
C GLU A 28 -10.52 29.04 5.64
N ASP A 29 -9.36 29.56 6.02
CA ASP A 29 -8.08 29.11 5.46
C ASP A 29 -7.81 27.64 5.81
N ARG A 30 -8.13 27.21 7.04
CA ARG A 30 -7.97 25.82 7.47
C ARG A 30 -8.91 24.87 6.73
N LEU A 31 -10.16 25.27 6.47
CA LEU A 31 -11.08 24.46 5.67
C LEU A 31 -10.67 24.40 4.21
N ARG A 32 -10.18 25.50 3.66
CA ARG A 32 -9.63 25.53 2.28
C ARG A 32 -8.41 24.61 2.15
N ALA A 33 -7.49 24.64 3.11
CA ALA A 33 -6.35 23.73 3.14
C ALA A 33 -6.80 22.26 3.16
N LYS A 34 -7.76 21.92 4.03
CA LYS A 34 -8.36 20.58 4.08
C LYS A 34 -8.97 20.14 2.75
N LEU A 35 -9.73 21.03 2.11
CA LEU A 35 -10.33 20.73 0.81
C LEU A 35 -9.26 20.50 -0.26
N THR A 36 -8.20 21.29 -0.25
CA THR A 36 -7.06 21.09 -1.17
C THR A 36 -6.40 19.73 -0.93
N ASP A 37 -6.12 19.38 0.32
CA ASP A 37 -5.53 18.08 0.66
C ASP A 37 -6.42 16.92 0.25
N MET A 38 -7.73 17.02 0.48
CA MET A 38 -8.69 15.99 0.06
C MET A 38 -8.75 15.87 -1.48
N ALA A 39 -8.70 16.98 -2.21
CA ALA A 39 -8.68 16.97 -3.66
C ALA A 39 -7.42 16.27 -4.22
N VAL A 40 -6.27 16.50 -3.60
CA VAL A 40 -5.02 15.81 -3.97
C VAL A 40 -5.12 14.32 -3.67
N GLN A 41 -5.64 13.94 -2.49
CA GLN A 41 -5.83 12.53 -2.14
C GLN A 41 -6.78 11.82 -3.10
N LEU A 42 -7.89 12.47 -3.48
CA LEU A 42 -8.85 11.94 -4.45
C LEU A 42 -8.20 11.74 -5.81
N ALA A 43 -7.48 12.74 -6.32
CA ALA A 43 -6.79 12.64 -7.61
C ALA A 43 -5.76 11.49 -7.62
N ASN A 44 -5.02 11.32 -6.53
CA ASN A 44 -4.08 10.21 -6.37
C ASN A 44 -4.78 8.85 -6.33
N ALA A 45 -5.91 8.74 -5.61
CA ALA A 45 -6.69 7.52 -5.55
C ALA A 45 -7.28 7.16 -6.93
N GLU A 46 -7.83 8.13 -7.65
CA GLU A 46 -8.33 7.93 -9.02
C GLU A 46 -7.23 7.48 -9.98
N SER A 47 -6.03 8.07 -9.88
CA SER A 47 -4.88 7.67 -10.70
C SER A 47 -4.48 6.22 -10.43
N LYS A 48 -4.42 5.82 -9.16
CA LYS A 48 -4.14 4.41 -8.76
C LYS A 48 -5.23 3.46 -9.28
N CYS A 49 -6.50 3.83 -9.15
CA CYS A 49 -7.60 3.01 -9.67
C CYS A 49 -7.52 2.82 -11.19
N ARG A 50 -7.19 3.87 -11.94
CA ARG A 50 -7.00 3.79 -13.40
C ARG A 50 -5.84 2.87 -13.76
N ALA A 51 -4.71 2.98 -13.07
CA ALA A 51 -3.54 2.13 -13.30
C ALA A 51 -3.86 0.65 -13.03
N LEU A 52 -4.53 0.32 -11.93
CA LEU A 52 -4.99 -1.04 -11.61
C LEU A 52 -6.02 -1.56 -12.63
N ALA A 53 -6.88 -0.69 -13.16
CA ALA A 53 -7.81 -1.07 -14.23
C ALA A 53 -7.09 -1.42 -15.54
N VAL A 54 -5.99 -0.76 -15.87
CA VAL A 54 -5.13 -1.11 -17.02
C VAL A 54 -4.47 -2.47 -16.81
N ASP A 55 -3.89 -2.74 -15.63
CA ASP A 55 -3.31 -4.05 -15.31
C ASP A 55 -4.36 -5.17 -15.45
N ASN A 56 -5.57 -4.93 -14.92
CA ASN A 56 -6.67 -5.88 -15.02
C ASN A 56 -7.12 -6.12 -16.49
N ALA A 57 -7.19 -5.05 -17.29
CA ALA A 57 -7.49 -5.19 -18.71
C ALA A 57 -6.41 -5.96 -19.45
N SER A 58 -5.13 -5.73 -19.13
CA SER A 58 -4.00 -6.46 -19.69
C SER A 58 -4.08 -7.96 -19.39
N LEU A 59 -4.37 -8.33 -18.13
CA LEU A 59 -4.56 -9.73 -17.74
C LEU A 59 -5.75 -10.41 -18.41
N LYS A 60 -6.81 -9.66 -18.71
CA LYS A 60 -8.02 -10.19 -19.38
C LYS A 60 -7.94 -10.22 -20.90
N ASN A 61 -6.91 -9.61 -21.50
CA ASN A 61 -6.76 -9.58 -22.94
C ASN A 61 -6.14 -10.90 -23.44
N PRO A 62 -6.87 -11.73 -24.23
CA PRO A 62 -6.36 -13.00 -24.76
C PRO A 62 -5.08 -12.84 -25.61
N GLU A 63 -4.94 -11.73 -26.32
CA GLU A 63 -3.74 -11.47 -27.15
C GLU A 63 -2.47 -11.44 -26.30
N ASN A 64 -2.54 -10.89 -25.11
CA ASN A 64 -1.37 -10.87 -24.21
C ASN A 64 -0.95 -12.29 -23.78
N TRP A 65 -1.90 -13.19 -23.61
CA TRP A 65 -1.62 -14.59 -23.29
C TRP A 65 -1.01 -15.33 -24.48
N LEU A 66 -1.56 -15.11 -25.68
CA LEU A 66 -1.08 -15.72 -26.91
C LEU A 66 0.34 -15.27 -27.24
N LEU A 67 0.68 -14.00 -27.02
CA LEU A 67 2.03 -13.48 -27.22
C LEU A 67 3.09 -14.13 -26.30
N GLN A 68 2.66 -14.73 -25.20
CA GLN A 68 3.54 -15.41 -24.25
C GLN A 68 3.47 -16.95 -24.36
N SER A 69 2.78 -17.51 -25.37
CA SER A 69 2.55 -18.95 -25.52
C SER A 69 3.84 -19.75 -25.58
N ASP A 70 4.87 -19.24 -26.25
CA ASP A 70 6.15 -19.94 -26.40
C ASP A 70 6.81 -20.23 -25.05
N TYR A 71 6.75 -19.26 -24.12
CA TYR A 71 7.24 -19.45 -22.74
C TYR A 71 6.42 -20.48 -21.97
N GLY A 72 5.11 -20.55 -22.24
CA GLY A 72 4.24 -21.56 -21.68
C GLY A 72 4.59 -22.95 -22.15
N TYR A 73 4.82 -23.12 -23.45
CA TYR A 73 5.24 -24.38 -24.03
C TYR A 73 6.57 -24.86 -23.46
N GLU A 74 7.58 -23.97 -23.44
CA GLU A 74 8.91 -24.28 -22.91
C GLU A 74 8.84 -24.73 -21.45
N ALA A 75 8.11 -24.02 -20.60
CA ALA A 75 7.96 -24.36 -19.19
C ALA A 75 7.22 -25.69 -18.99
N SER A 76 6.18 -25.95 -19.77
CA SER A 76 5.43 -27.20 -19.76
C SER A 76 6.30 -28.38 -20.16
N GLU A 77 7.11 -28.24 -21.24
CA GLU A 77 8.03 -29.26 -21.72
C GLU A 77 9.11 -29.58 -20.67
N VAL A 78 9.72 -28.57 -20.08
CA VAL A 78 10.71 -28.74 -18.98
C VAL A 78 10.10 -29.49 -17.81
N ALA A 79 8.86 -29.15 -17.39
CA ALA A 79 8.18 -29.84 -16.30
C ALA A 79 7.94 -31.33 -16.66
N THR A 80 7.49 -31.63 -17.88
CA THR A 80 7.29 -32.99 -18.35
C THR A 80 8.61 -33.81 -18.35
N GLN A 81 9.70 -33.20 -18.82
CA GLN A 81 11.03 -33.84 -18.82
C GLN A 81 11.52 -34.14 -17.39
N ASN A 82 11.09 -33.35 -16.41
CA ASN A 82 11.40 -33.57 -14.99
C ASN A 82 10.41 -34.54 -14.32
N GLY A 83 9.52 -35.20 -15.06
CA GLY A 83 8.63 -36.23 -14.54
C GLY A 83 7.31 -35.68 -13.94
N ALA A 84 6.95 -34.43 -14.24
CA ALA A 84 5.65 -33.89 -13.85
C ALA A 84 4.50 -34.59 -14.60
N THR A 85 3.36 -34.71 -13.96
CA THR A 85 2.12 -35.17 -14.57
C THR A 85 1.64 -34.16 -15.63
N GLU A 86 0.70 -34.56 -16.48
CA GLU A 86 0.14 -33.69 -17.52
C GLU A 86 -0.48 -32.40 -16.89
N ASP A 87 -1.22 -32.54 -15.81
CA ASP A 87 -1.81 -31.40 -15.08
C ASP A 87 -0.75 -30.45 -14.51
N GLU A 88 0.33 -31.01 -13.96
CA GLU A 88 1.42 -30.21 -13.40
C GLU A 88 2.20 -29.47 -14.50
N SER A 89 2.42 -30.13 -15.62
CA SER A 89 3.08 -29.53 -16.80
C SER A 89 2.24 -28.39 -17.39
N LEU A 90 0.92 -28.61 -17.52
CA LEU A 90 0.01 -27.57 -17.96
C LEU A 90 0.01 -26.35 -17.02
N ARG A 91 -0.02 -26.59 -15.70
CA ARG A 91 0.07 -25.53 -14.68
C ARG A 91 1.38 -24.77 -14.78
N ALA A 92 2.50 -25.46 -14.98
CA ALA A 92 3.81 -24.83 -15.14
C ALA A 92 3.82 -23.87 -16.35
N GLY A 93 3.25 -24.31 -17.47
CA GLY A 93 3.08 -23.50 -18.67
C GLY A 93 2.21 -22.26 -18.43
N MET A 94 1.06 -22.42 -17.78
CA MET A 94 0.17 -21.31 -17.46
C MET A 94 0.83 -20.30 -16.51
N ILE A 95 1.55 -20.76 -15.49
CA ILE A 95 2.29 -19.89 -14.56
C ILE A 95 3.37 -19.11 -15.30
N ALA A 96 4.08 -19.73 -16.23
CA ALA A 96 5.10 -19.06 -17.03
C ALA A 96 4.50 -17.93 -17.87
N ILE A 97 3.34 -18.14 -18.50
CA ILE A 97 2.61 -17.11 -19.25
C ILE A 97 2.20 -15.96 -18.33
N ILE A 98 1.55 -16.27 -17.19
CA ILE A 98 1.04 -15.26 -16.23
C ILE A 98 2.20 -14.39 -15.72
N ASN A 99 3.33 -14.99 -15.37
CA ASN A 99 4.51 -14.28 -14.86
C ASN A 99 5.14 -13.34 -15.90
N ARG A 100 4.84 -13.52 -17.19
CA ARG A 100 5.30 -12.65 -18.27
C ARG A 100 4.36 -11.45 -18.52
N ILE A 101 3.11 -11.57 -18.12
CA ILE A 101 2.16 -10.47 -18.21
C ILE A 101 2.42 -9.56 -17.01
N GLY A 102 3.14 -8.47 -17.24
CA GLY A 102 3.49 -7.51 -16.17
C GLY A 102 2.26 -6.78 -15.63
N THR A 103 2.19 -6.66 -14.31
CA THR A 103 1.16 -5.91 -13.59
C THR A 103 1.80 -4.88 -12.65
N PRO A 104 2.53 -3.88 -13.20
CA PRO A 104 3.36 -2.98 -12.38
C PRO A 104 2.57 -2.14 -11.38
N ALA A 105 1.33 -1.75 -11.68
CA ALA A 105 0.49 -1.00 -10.76
C ALA A 105 0.00 -1.88 -9.60
N THR A 106 -0.32 -3.15 -9.88
CA THR A 106 -0.70 -4.13 -8.86
C THR A 106 0.48 -4.44 -7.94
N ASP A 107 1.66 -4.65 -8.49
CA ASP A 107 2.88 -4.92 -7.73
C ASP A 107 3.25 -3.74 -6.83
N ALA A 108 3.17 -2.52 -7.36
CA ALA A 108 3.40 -1.30 -6.59
C ALA A 108 2.37 -1.12 -5.47
N PHE A 109 1.09 -1.43 -5.74
CA PHE A 109 0.04 -1.38 -4.72
C PHE A 109 0.28 -2.40 -3.60
N LEU A 110 0.61 -3.64 -3.93
CA LEU A 110 0.89 -4.69 -2.95
C LEU A 110 2.14 -4.37 -2.11
N ALA A 111 3.17 -3.79 -2.72
CA ALA A 111 4.36 -3.35 -2.00
C ALA A 111 4.05 -2.23 -1.01
N GLU A 112 3.22 -1.27 -1.42
CA GLU A 112 2.76 -0.18 -0.55
C GLU A 112 1.93 -0.70 0.64
N VAL A 113 0.97 -1.61 0.39
CA VAL A 113 0.16 -2.21 1.46
C VAL A 113 1.03 -2.98 2.47
N ARG A 114 2.04 -3.72 1.99
CA ARG A 114 2.99 -4.41 2.88
C ARG A 114 3.81 -3.44 3.71
N ALA A 115 4.30 -2.36 3.10
CA ALA A 115 5.05 -1.32 3.79
C ALA A 115 4.21 -0.62 4.87
N GLN A 116 2.96 -0.26 4.54
CA GLN A 116 2.02 0.34 5.48
C GLN A 116 1.72 -0.59 6.66
N GLY A 117 1.53 -1.89 6.41
CA GLY A 117 1.32 -2.86 7.49
C GLY A 117 2.48 -2.94 8.48
N VAL A 118 3.71 -2.81 7.99
CA VAL A 118 4.91 -2.77 8.85
C VAL A 118 4.98 -1.45 9.65
N GLU A 119 4.67 -0.31 9.03
CA GLU A 119 4.62 1.00 9.68
C GLU A 119 3.52 1.08 10.74
N GLU A 120 2.34 0.51 10.47
CA GLU A 120 1.24 0.43 11.43
C GLU A 120 1.58 -0.47 12.62
N PHE A 121 2.28 -1.58 12.39
CA PHE A 121 2.79 -2.42 13.47
C PHE A 121 3.76 -1.65 14.38
N LEU A 122 4.67 -0.87 13.79
CA LEU A 122 5.59 -0.03 14.54
C LEU A 122 4.84 1.02 15.37
N LYS A 123 3.82 1.65 14.79
CA LYS A 123 2.95 2.60 15.48
C LYS A 123 2.23 1.94 16.68
N PHE A 124 1.68 0.74 16.48
CA PHE A 124 1.07 -0.05 17.54
C PHE A 124 2.06 -0.35 18.67
N CYS A 125 3.30 -0.71 18.35
CA CYS A 125 4.35 -0.94 19.35
C CYS A 125 4.72 0.34 20.14
N GLY A 126 4.54 1.52 19.54
CA GLY A 126 4.83 2.83 20.16
C GLY A 126 3.68 3.43 20.98
N GLU A 127 2.49 2.83 20.97
CA GLU A 127 1.34 3.32 21.77
C GLU A 127 1.56 3.13 23.28
N GLU A 128 1.14 4.11 24.09
CA GLU A 128 1.41 4.15 25.55
C GLU A 128 0.89 2.94 26.35
N ASN A 129 -0.06 2.17 25.79
CA ASN A 129 -0.61 0.96 26.39
C ASN A 129 0.05 -0.35 25.90
N SER A 130 1.10 -0.24 25.10
CA SER A 130 1.81 -1.41 24.60
C SER A 130 2.79 -1.91 25.67
N VAL A 131 2.89 -3.24 25.83
CA VAL A 131 3.89 -3.92 26.68
C VAL A 131 5.34 -3.57 26.32
N PHE A 132 5.54 -2.81 25.27
CA PHE A 132 6.84 -2.45 24.71
C PHE A 132 7.36 -1.07 25.17
N VAL A 133 6.59 -0.29 25.96
CA VAL A 133 6.96 1.09 26.37
C VAL A 133 8.20 1.14 27.27
N GLU A 134 8.50 0.08 28.01
CA GLU A 134 9.63 0.05 28.98
C GLU A 134 11.02 -0.03 28.31
N ALA A 135 11.08 -0.34 27.03
CA ALA A 135 12.32 -0.59 26.30
C ALA A 135 12.69 0.50 25.27
N LYS A 136 12.39 1.76 25.57
CA LYS A 136 12.53 2.91 24.64
C LYS A 136 13.86 3.05 23.91
N ALA A 137 14.99 2.64 24.51
CA ALA A 137 16.31 2.73 23.86
C ALA A 137 16.50 1.65 22.78
N TYR A 138 15.94 0.47 23.00
CA TYR A 138 15.97 -0.65 22.06
C TYR A 138 15.07 -0.39 20.85
N TYR A 139 13.94 0.32 21.07
CA TYR A 139 12.95 0.62 20.03
C TYR A 139 13.36 1.69 19.03
N ARG A 140 14.34 2.57 19.34
CA ARG A 140 14.85 3.52 18.34
C ARG A 140 15.54 2.80 17.19
N SER A 141 16.39 1.82 17.49
CA SER A 141 17.04 1.02 16.44
C SER A 141 16.06 0.12 15.68
N LEU A 142 14.99 -0.35 16.34
CA LEU A 142 13.91 -1.08 15.70
C LEU A 142 13.10 -0.17 14.76
N SER A 143 12.78 1.06 15.19
CA SER A 143 12.10 2.05 14.35
C SER A 143 12.86 2.32 13.06
N ASP A 144 14.15 2.62 13.18
CA ASP A 144 15.01 2.87 12.03
C ASP A 144 15.08 1.66 11.07
N ALA A 145 15.19 0.44 11.63
CA ALA A 145 15.20 -0.80 10.85
C ALA A 145 13.85 -1.07 10.15
N VAL A 146 12.73 -0.77 10.80
CA VAL A 146 11.38 -0.93 10.22
C VAL A 146 11.17 0.09 9.10
N ASP A 147 11.57 1.34 9.28
CA ASP A 147 11.47 2.38 8.26
C ASP A 147 12.32 2.02 7.02
N GLU A 148 13.53 1.50 7.24
CA GLU A 148 14.38 1.01 6.16
C GLU A 148 13.75 -0.19 5.44
N PHE A 149 13.19 -1.15 6.18
CA PHE A 149 12.52 -2.31 5.61
C PHE A 149 11.27 -1.92 4.81
N ALA A 150 10.44 -1.00 5.31
CA ALA A 150 9.30 -0.46 4.57
C ALA A 150 9.73 0.22 3.26
N ALA A 151 10.84 0.97 3.30
CA ALA A 151 11.42 1.57 2.10
C ALA A 151 11.93 0.53 1.08
N GLN A 152 12.52 -0.59 1.55
CA GLN A 152 12.94 -1.70 0.69
C GLN A 152 11.74 -2.40 0.03
N LEU A 153 10.65 -2.62 0.76
CA LEU A 153 9.41 -3.18 0.21
C LEU A 153 8.84 -2.34 -0.95
N ARG A 154 8.90 -1.00 -0.82
CA ARG A 154 8.47 -0.09 -1.90
C ARG A 154 9.40 -0.12 -3.10
N LYS A 155 10.71 -0.33 -2.89
CA LYS A 155 11.69 -0.43 -3.97
C LYS A 155 11.60 -1.75 -4.73
N GLY A 156 11.34 -2.86 -4.04
CA GLY A 156 11.24 -4.19 -4.64
C GLY A 156 10.11 -4.33 -5.68
N ALA A 157 9.12 -3.45 -5.65
CA ALA A 157 8.06 -3.38 -6.66
C ALA A 157 8.48 -2.75 -8.00
N LYS A 158 9.70 -2.22 -8.08
CA LYS A 158 10.23 -1.53 -9.28
C LYS A 158 11.27 -2.36 -10.05
N SER A 159 11.42 -3.63 -9.69
CA SER A 159 12.43 -4.54 -10.29
C SER A 159 11.83 -5.32 -11.45
#